data_60b30e7b9192b1e7ec749e4a8650b930
#
_entry.id   60b30e7b9192b1e7ec749e4a8650b930
#
_cell.length_a   1.000
_cell.length_b   1.000
_cell.length_c   1.000
_cell.angle_alpha   90.00
_cell.angle_beta   90.00
_cell.angle_gamma   90.00
#
_symmetry.space_group_name_H-M   'P 1'
#
loop_
_entity.id
_entity.type
_entity.pdbx_description
1 polymer ?
#
loop_
_entity_poly.entity_id
_entity_poly.type
_entity_poly.pdbx_seq_one_letter_code
_entity_poly.pdbx_strand_id
1 'polypeptide(L)'
;MKITVNPYDKTSIQKAIDQMNAYKRGIEEKCNELIRRLSEIGLQIASARFETAMYDGANDVSVSVSETTDGVKIVASGQAVCFIEFGSGVAMGYGYPDDQKPAGIVGIGEYGKGHGATGKPWYYAHGKSSLGNPPAMAMLNARDAMIESIGSIANEIFGGK
;
A
#
# COMPACT_ATOMS: atom_id res chain seq x y z
N MET A 1 8.22 -27.74 17.00
CA MET A 1 8.31 -29.05 16.35
C MET A 1 9.53 -29.83 16.89
N LYS A 2 9.41 -31.10 17.23
CA LYS A 2 10.53 -31.94 17.66
C LYS A 2 10.64 -33.14 16.68
N ILE A 3 11.80 -33.30 16.03
CA ILE A 3 12.07 -34.38 15.09
C ILE A 3 13.14 -35.28 15.72
N THR A 4 12.87 -36.57 15.79
CA THR A 4 13.83 -37.56 16.25
C THR A 4 14.33 -38.35 15.04
N VAL A 5 15.64 -38.46 14.89
CA VAL A 5 16.29 -39.14 13.75
C VAL A 5 17.22 -40.22 14.26
N ASN A 6 17.12 -41.43 13.68
CA ASN A 6 18.14 -42.45 13.80
C ASN A 6 19.11 -42.31 12.60
N PRO A 7 20.37 -41.90 12.82
CA PRO A 7 21.32 -41.66 11.73
C PRO A 7 21.75 -42.92 10.96
N TYR A 8 21.48 -44.10 11.50
CA TYR A 8 21.82 -45.39 10.89
C TYR A 8 20.65 -46.04 10.13
N ASP A 9 19.46 -45.36 10.13
CA ASP A 9 18.26 -45.85 9.45
C ASP A 9 17.82 -44.87 8.36
N LYS A 10 17.95 -45.27 7.09
CA LYS A 10 17.55 -44.48 5.93
C LYS A 10 16.07 -44.06 5.99
N THR A 11 15.20 -44.92 6.49
CA THR A 11 13.77 -44.66 6.60
C THR A 11 13.50 -43.56 7.64
N SER A 12 14.24 -43.58 8.75
CA SER A 12 14.15 -42.50 9.77
C SER A 12 14.61 -41.17 9.24
N ILE A 13 15.71 -41.15 8.47
CA ILE A 13 16.22 -39.94 7.82
C ILE A 13 15.19 -39.40 6.81
N GLN A 14 14.64 -40.26 5.95
CA GLN A 14 13.64 -39.83 4.95
C GLN A 14 12.39 -39.26 5.63
N LYS A 15 11.86 -39.90 6.66
CA LYS A 15 10.72 -39.36 7.44
C LYS A 15 11.02 -37.99 8.05
N ALA A 16 12.23 -37.76 8.55
CA ALA A 16 12.63 -36.47 9.09
C ALA A 16 12.64 -35.38 7.99
N ILE A 17 13.19 -35.71 6.82
CA ILE A 17 13.18 -34.79 5.65
C ILE A 17 11.75 -34.47 5.25
N ASP A 18 10.86 -35.45 5.17
CA ASP A 18 9.47 -35.26 4.79
C ASP A 18 8.72 -34.35 5.81
N GLN A 19 8.99 -34.56 7.11
CA GLN A 19 8.44 -33.71 8.16
C GLN A 19 8.95 -32.26 8.08
N MET A 20 10.24 -32.07 7.80
CA MET A 20 10.81 -30.72 7.60
C MET A 20 10.21 -30.03 6.38
N ASN A 21 10.06 -30.75 5.28
CA ASN A 21 9.45 -30.20 4.06
C ASN A 21 7.98 -29.86 4.27
N ALA A 22 7.23 -30.68 5.00
CA ALA A 22 5.85 -30.38 5.37
C ALA A 22 5.75 -29.15 6.28
N TYR A 23 6.64 -29.02 7.24
CA TYR A 23 6.72 -27.85 8.10
C TYR A 23 7.04 -26.56 7.32
N LYS A 24 8.03 -26.64 6.40
CA LYS A 24 8.39 -25.54 5.52
C LYS A 24 7.19 -25.06 4.70
N ARG A 25 6.49 -25.98 4.03
CA ARG A 25 5.28 -25.66 3.26
C ARG A 25 4.21 -24.98 4.13
N GLY A 26 3.97 -25.50 5.33
CA GLY A 26 3.01 -24.90 6.25
C GLY A 26 3.38 -23.47 6.69
N ILE A 27 4.67 -23.15 6.79
CA ILE A 27 5.14 -21.77 7.03
C ILE A 27 4.89 -20.90 5.79
N GLU A 28 5.24 -21.38 4.60
CA GLU A 28 5.03 -20.67 3.34
C GLU A 28 3.55 -20.33 3.11
N GLU A 29 2.65 -21.30 3.34
CA GLU A 29 1.20 -21.08 3.27
C GLU A 29 0.71 -20.00 4.24
N LYS A 30 1.21 -20.02 5.47
CA LYS A 30 0.88 -19.01 6.49
C LYS A 30 1.41 -17.62 6.13
N CYS A 31 2.62 -17.53 5.59
CA CYS A 31 3.17 -16.26 5.11
C CYS A 31 2.35 -15.70 3.96
N ASN A 32 1.96 -16.54 3.00
CA ASN A 32 1.12 -16.12 1.89
C ASN A 32 -0.25 -15.63 2.34
N GLU A 33 -0.86 -16.30 3.33
CA GLU A 33 -2.12 -15.87 3.92
C GLU A 33 -1.98 -14.51 4.65
N LEU A 34 -0.90 -14.29 5.37
CA LEU A 34 -0.60 -13.00 6.00
C LEU A 34 -0.51 -11.89 4.95
N ILE A 35 0.28 -12.10 3.90
CA ILE A 35 0.46 -11.14 2.80
C ILE A 35 -0.89 -10.86 2.12
N ARG A 36 -1.67 -11.89 1.83
CA ARG A 36 -3.00 -11.76 1.21
C ARG A 36 -3.92 -10.86 2.05
N ARG A 37 -4.07 -11.15 3.34
CA ARG A 37 -4.94 -10.39 4.25
C ARG A 37 -4.48 -8.93 4.41
N LEU A 38 -3.19 -8.68 4.51
CA LEU A 38 -2.65 -7.32 4.57
C LEU A 38 -2.90 -6.57 3.26
N SER A 39 -2.73 -7.23 2.11
CA SER A 39 -2.99 -6.62 0.80
C SER A 39 -4.46 -6.25 0.62
N GLU A 40 -5.38 -7.06 1.11
CA GLU A 40 -6.82 -6.77 1.08
C GLU A 40 -7.16 -5.52 1.90
N ILE A 41 -6.59 -5.39 3.10
CA ILE A 41 -6.76 -4.19 3.94
C ILE A 41 -6.25 -2.95 3.21
N GLY A 42 -5.03 -3.01 2.70
CA GLY A 42 -4.43 -1.88 2.00
C GLY A 42 -5.18 -1.50 0.73
N LEU A 43 -5.60 -2.48 -0.08
CA LEU A 43 -6.41 -2.26 -1.28
C LEU A 43 -7.73 -1.58 -0.94
N GLN A 44 -8.44 -2.07 0.06
CA GLN A 44 -9.74 -1.54 0.47
C GLN A 44 -9.63 -0.09 0.94
N ILE A 45 -8.65 0.22 1.79
CA ILE A 45 -8.45 1.57 2.33
C ILE A 45 -8.02 2.54 1.24
N ALA A 46 -7.03 2.17 0.42
CA ALA A 46 -6.57 3.02 -0.67
C ALA A 46 -7.70 3.32 -1.66
N SER A 47 -8.43 2.30 -2.10
CA SER A 47 -9.56 2.45 -3.03
C SER A 47 -10.62 3.38 -2.48
N ALA A 48 -11.08 3.14 -1.24
CA ALA A 48 -12.12 3.96 -0.63
C ALA A 48 -11.69 5.44 -0.49
N ARG A 49 -10.44 5.70 -0.13
CA ARG A 49 -9.93 7.06 0.02
C ARG A 49 -9.75 7.78 -1.31
N PHE A 50 -9.28 7.09 -2.36
CA PHE A 50 -9.23 7.68 -3.70
C PHE A 50 -10.63 7.96 -4.23
N GLU A 51 -11.59 7.06 -4.03
CA GLU A 51 -12.96 7.21 -4.49
C GLU A 51 -13.68 8.39 -3.81
N THR A 52 -13.47 8.58 -2.50
CA THR A 52 -14.14 9.62 -1.71
C THR A 52 -13.37 10.94 -1.63
N ALA A 53 -12.23 11.05 -2.31
CA ALA A 53 -11.39 12.22 -2.26
C ALA A 53 -12.09 13.45 -2.85
N MET A 54 -11.91 14.61 -2.19
CA MET A 54 -12.29 15.90 -2.74
C MET A 54 -11.33 16.27 -3.86
N TYR A 55 -11.77 16.15 -5.11
CA TYR A 55 -10.98 16.47 -6.28
C TYR A 55 -11.87 17.07 -7.38
N ASP A 56 -11.53 18.29 -7.85
CA ASP A 56 -12.33 19.02 -8.83
C ASP A 56 -12.15 18.52 -10.27
N GLY A 57 -11.13 17.69 -10.53
CA GLY A 57 -10.85 17.10 -11.83
C GLY A 57 -11.55 15.77 -12.05
N ALA A 58 -11.27 15.13 -13.19
CA ALA A 58 -11.69 13.75 -13.43
C ALA A 58 -10.84 12.80 -12.59
N ASN A 59 -11.49 12.04 -11.72
CA ASN A 59 -10.82 10.99 -10.95
C ASN A 59 -10.75 9.72 -11.80
N ASP A 60 -9.56 9.46 -12.34
CA ASP A 60 -9.24 8.29 -13.16
C ASP A 60 -8.41 7.25 -12.37
N VAL A 61 -8.35 7.37 -11.05
CA VAL A 61 -7.52 6.52 -10.22
C VAL A 61 -8.11 5.12 -10.09
N SER A 62 -7.29 4.14 -10.36
CA SER A 62 -7.55 2.73 -10.07
C SER A 62 -6.49 2.19 -9.13
N VAL A 63 -6.91 1.37 -8.16
CA VAL A 63 -6.00 0.71 -7.21
C VAL A 63 -6.04 -0.79 -7.45
N SER A 64 -4.88 -1.41 -7.50
CA SER A 64 -4.76 -2.84 -7.74
C SER A 64 -3.65 -3.45 -6.88
N VAL A 65 -3.71 -4.78 -6.74
CA VAL A 65 -2.65 -5.59 -6.13
C VAL A 65 -1.83 -6.21 -7.25
N SER A 66 -0.51 -6.09 -7.18
CA SER A 66 0.44 -6.67 -8.13
C SER A 66 1.41 -7.60 -7.41
N GLU A 67 1.50 -8.83 -7.88
CA GLU A 67 2.50 -9.79 -7.40
C GLU A 67 3.89 -9.43 -7.93
N THR A 68 4.89 -9.64 -7.09
CA THR A 68 6.30 -9.46 -7.42
C THR A 68 7.11 -10.66 -6.94
N THR A 69 8.37 -10.78 -7.35
CA THR A 69 9.27 -11.85 -6.89
C THR A 69 9.45 -11.87 -5.37
N ASP A 70 9.36 -10.71 -4.72
CA ASP A 70 9.66 -10.54 -3.30
C ASP A 70 8.40 -10.30 -2.45
N GLY A 71 7.21 -10.45 -3.04
CA GLY A 71 5.94 -10.27 -2.34
C GLY A 71 4.86 -9.60 -3.17
N VAL A 72 4.12 -8.68 -2.57
CA VAL A 72 2.96 -8.02 -3.17
C VAL A 72 3.09 -6.51 -3.05
N LYS A 73 2.66 -5.79 -4.08
CA LYS A 73 2.58 -4.32 -4.09
C LYS A 73 1.14 -3.88 -4.29
N ILE A 74 0.74 -2.83 -3.59
CA ILE A 74 -0.48 -2.08 -3.89
C ILE A 74 -0.07 -0.95 -4.82
N VAL A 75 -0.74 -0.85 -5.96
CA VAL A 75 -0.41 0.11 -7.02
C VAL A 75 -1.63 0.96 -7.31
N ALA A 76 -1.47 2.26 -7.20
CA ALA A 76 -2.43 3.24 -7.69
C ALA A 76 -1.99 3.74 -9.07
N SER A 77 -2.89 3.73 -10.04
CA SER A 77 -2.65 4.13 -11.44
C SER A 77 -3.70 5.12 -11.89
N GLY A 78 -3.29 6.11 -12.68
CA GLY A 78 -4.14 7.18 -13.19
C GLY A 78 -3.39 8.51 -13.23
N GLN A 79 -3.87 9.46 -14.00
CA GLN A 79 -3.27 10.80 -14.09
C GLN A 79 -3.53 11.63 -12.82
N ALA A 80 -4.65 11.37 -12.15
CA ALA A 80 -5.06 12.08 -10.94
C ALA A 80 -4.37 11.59 -9.66
N VAL A 81 -3.62 10.48 -9.68
CA VAL A 81 -3.03 9.84 -8.47
C VAL A 81 -2.29 10.85 -7.60
N CYS A 82 -1.30 11.56 -8.14
CA CYS A 82 -0.50 12.49 -7.34
C CYS A 82 -1.30 13.70 -6.86
N PHE A 83 -2.25 14.20 -7.68
CA PHE A 83 -3.11 15.30 -7.30
C PHE A 83 -4.04 14.95 -6.14
N ILE A 84 -4.50 13.72 -6.09
CA ILE A 84 -5.38 13.24 -5.02
C ILE A 84 -4.57 12.82 -3.80
N GLU A 85 -3.51 12.03 -3.97
CA GLU A 85 -2.67 11.54 -2.85
C GLU A 85 -2.07 12.68 -2.05
N PHE A 86 -1.39 13.62 -2.74
CA PHE A 86 -0.64 14.69 -2.10
C PHE A 86 -1.36 16.02 -2.06
N GLY A 87 -2.55 16.10 -2.66
CA GLY A 87 -3.26 17.35 -2.83
C GLY A 87 -2.70 18.20 -3.96
N SER A 88 -3.33 19.34 -4.20
CA SER A 88 -2.93 20.28 -5.24
C SER A 88 -3.13 21.74 -4.82
N GLY A 89 -2.51 22.67 -5.55
CA GLY A 89 -2.66 24.10 -5.32
C GLY A 89 -2.12 24.54 -3.96
N VAL A 90 -2.85 25.42 -3.29
CA VAL A 90 -2.44 25.97 -1.98
C VAL A 90 -2.49 24.92 -0.86
N ALA A 91 -3.26 23.86 -1.04
CA ALA A 91 -3.41 22.79 -0.07
C ALA A 91 -2.44 21.62 -0.31
N MET A 92 -1.56 21.71 -1.33
CA MET A 92 -0.63 20.65 -1.70
C MET A 92 0.30 20.30 -0.52
N GLY A 93 0.32 19.00 -0.17
CA GLY A 93 1.13 18.45 0.93
C GLY A 93 0.68 18.85 2.33
N TYR A 94 -0.44 19.54 2.49
CA TYR A 94 -0.93 19.95 3.81
C TYR A 94 -1.27 18.72 4.67
N GLY A 95 -0.62 18.62 5.84
CA GLY A 95 -0.79 17.48 6.73
C GLY A 95 -0.08 16.20 6.30
N TYR A 96 0.55 16.16 5.13
CA TYR A 96 1.36 15.02 4.73
C TYR A 96 2.69 15.02 5.48
N PRO A 97 3.14 13.92 6.09
CA PRO A 97 4.41 13.86 6.82
C PRO A 97 5.60 14.22 5.93
N ASP A 98 6.47 15.12 6.40
CA ASP A 98 7.56 15.67 5.57
C ASP A 98 8.58 14.61 5.15
N ASP A 99 8.86 13.64 6.01
CA ASP A 99 9.75 12.50 5.76
C ASP A 99 9.20 11.47 4.76
N GLN A 100 7.91 11.60 4.41
CA GLN A 100 7.21 10.67 3.53
C GLN A 100 6.76 11.31 2.22
N LYS A 101 7.00 12.60 2.06
CA LYS A 101 6.77 13.28 0.77
C LYS A 101 7.82 12.81 -0.23
N PRO A 102 7.42 12.33 -1.43
CA PRO A 102 8.38 12.07 -2.49
C PRO A 102 9.21 13.30 -2.82
N ALA A 103 10.49 13.11 -3.06
CA ALA A 103 11.35 14.19 -3.51
C ALA A 103 10.81 14.81 -4.81
N GLY A 104 10.65 16.12 -4.86
CA GLY A 104 10.19 16.82 -6.05
C GLY A 104 8.70 17.17 -6.12
N ILE A 105 7.90 16.84 -5.09
CA ILE A 105 6.49 17.28 -5.00
C ILE A 105 6.35 18.81 -4.93
N VAL A 106 7.38 19.52 -4.49
CA VAL A 106 7.35 20.96 -4.36
C VAL A 106 7.61 21.63 -5.71
N GLY A 107 6.56 21.86 -6.48
CA GLY A 107 6.57 22.86 -7.55
C GLY A 107 7.32 22.53 -8.83
N ILE A 108 7.80 21.28 -9.04
CA ILE A 108 8.60 20.92 -10.21
C ILE A 108 7.93 19.75 -10.94
N GLY A 109 7.70 19.91 -12.24
CA GLY A 109 7.08 18.92 -13.10
C GLY A 109 5.65 19.25 -13.49
N GLU A 110 4.95 18.35 -14.13
CA GLU A 110 3.55 18.53 -14.49
C GLU A 110 2.65 18.63 -13.25
N TYR A 111 2.96 17.86 -12.22
CA TYR A 111 2.39 17.98 -10.89
C TYR A 111 3.09 19.11 -10.12
N GLY A 112 2.31 20.06 -9.61
CA GLY A 112 2.82 21.21 -8.84
C GLY A 112 3.22 22.44 -9.65
N LYS A 113 3.11 22.40 -10.97
CA LYS A 113 3.29 23.57 -11.85
C LYS A 113 2.03 24.42 -11.93
N GLY A 114 1.45 24.83 -10.89
CA GLY A 114 0.27 25.61 -11.02
C GLY A 114 0.30 26.90 -10.22
N HIS A 115 -0.60 27.79 -10.57
CA HIS A 115 -0.79 29.04 -9.85
C HIS A 115 -1.22 28.83 -8.41
N GLY A 116 -1.83 27.67 -8.08
CA GLY A 116 -2.22 27.31 -6.72
C GLY A 116 -1.06 27.23 -5.76
N ALA A 117 0.09 26.72 -6.18
CA ALA A 117 1.31 26.68 -5.37
C ALA A 117 1.82 28.09 -4.98
N THR A 118 1.43 29.12 -5.71
CA THR A 118 1.73 30.54 -5.44
C THR A 118 0.57 31.30 -4.81
N GLY A 119 -0.48 30.60 -4.36
CA GLY A 119 -1.69 31.22 -3.80
C GLY A 119 -2.67 31.75 -4.85
N LYS A 120 -2.43 31.49 -6.13
CA LYS A 120 -3.33 31.93 -7.23
C LYS A 120 -4.23 30.75 -7.64
N PRO A 121 -5.51 31.03 -7.99
CA PRO A 121 -6.41 30.00 -8.46
C PRO A 121 -6.00 29.42 -9.82
N TRP A 122 -6.32 28.15 -10.04
CA TRP A 122 -6.24 27.51 -11.34
C TRP A 122 -7.49 27.84 -12.15
N TYR A 123 -7.31 28.07 -13.45
CA TYR A 123 -8.40 28.27 -14.36
C TYR A 123 -8.55 27.06 -15.28
N TYR A 124 -9.71 26.45 -15.24
CA TYR A 124 -10.08 25.39 -16.19
C TYR A 124 -10.58 26.02 -17.50
N ALA A 125 -10.53 25.23 -18.58
CA ALA A 125 -10.96 25.65 -19.91
C ALA A 125 -12.42 26.19 -19.99
N HIS A 126 -13.23 25.92 -18.98
CA HIS A 126 -14.63 26.34 -18.89
C HIS A 126 -14.86 27.50 -17.91
N GLY A 127 -13.83 28.27 -17.58
CA GLY A 127 -13.98 29.47 -16.73
C GLY A 127 -14.15 29.22 -15.24
N LYS A 128 -14.08 27.96 -14.78
CA LYS A 128 -14.04 27.64 -13.35
C LYS A 128 -12.62 27.86 -12.81
N SER A 129 -12.53 28.34 -11.56
CA SER A 129 -11.26 28.47 -10.86
C SER A 129 -11.25 27.53 -9.64
N SER A 130 -10.08 26.98 -9.33
CA SER A 130 -9.87 26.19 -8.12
C SER A 130 -8.59 26.63 -7.42
N LEU A 131 -8.60 26.63 -6.10
CA LEU A 131 -7.41 26.82 -5.27
C LEU A 131 -6.65 25.51 -5.05
N GLY A 132 -7.16 24.40 -5.58
CA GLY A 132 -6.65 23.06 -5.40
C GLY A 132 -7.48 22.24 -4.40
N ASN A 133 -6.99 21.06 -4.09
CA ASN A 133 -7.63 20.10 -3.19
C ASN A 133 -6.67 19.64 -2.09
N PRO A 134 -7.17 19.32 -0.88
CA PRO A 134 -6.34 18.74 0.17
C PRO A 134 -5.87 17.34 -0.20
N PRO A 135 -4.75 16.87 0.39
CA PRO A 135 -4.28 15.50 0.23
C PRO A 135 -5.31 14.50 0.77
N ALA A 136 -5.61 13.45 0.00
CA ALA A 136 -6.41 12.33 0.48
C ALA A 136 -5.58 11.34 1.31
N MET A 137 -4.26 11.32 1.13
CA MET A 137 -3.32 10.42 1.81
C MET A 137 -3.76 8.95 1.71
N ALA A 138 -4.25 8.53 0.55
CA ALA A 138 -4.87 7.23 0.37
C ALA A 138 -3.87 6.09 0.54
N MET A 139 -2.72 6.18 -0.12
CA MET A 139 -1.65 5.18 -0.02
C MET A 139 -0.97 5.22 1.34
N LEU A 140 -0.77 6.42 1.90
CA LEU A 140 -0.22 6.60 3.23
C LEU A 140 -1.07 5.89 4.29
N ASN A 141 -2.37 6.15 4.31
CA ASN A 141 -3.29 5.52 5.27
C ASN A 141 -3.43 4.01 5.06
N ALA A 142 -3.39 3.54 3.82
CA ALA A 142 -3.36 2.11 3.51
C ALA A 142 -2.12 1.44 4.10
N ARG A 143 -0.94 2.04 3.94
CA ARG A 143 0.31 1.56 4.54
C ARG A 143 0.21 1.48 6.07
N ASP A 144 -0.25 2.55 6.71
CA ASP A 144 -0.31 2.64 8.16
C ASP A 144 -1.27 1.60 8.74
N ALA A 145 -2.44 1.42 8.12
CA ALA A 145 -3.40 0.40 8.52
C ALA A 145 -2.86 -1.03 8.35
N MET A 146 -2.10 -1.29 7.28
CA MET A 146 -1.42 -2.59 7.12
C MET A 146 -0.41 -2.81 8.25
N ILE A 147 0.42 -1.81 8.58
CA ILE A 147 1.42 -1.90 9.66
C ILE A 147 0.73 -2.18 11.00
N GLU A 148 -0.32 -1.46 11.33
CA GLU A 148 -1.10 -1.64 12.56
C GLU A 148 -1.73 -3.04 12.66
N SER A 149 -2.11 -3.62 11.52
CA SER A 149 -2.78 -4.91 11.46
C SER A 149 -1.83 -6.11 11.49
N ILE A 150 -0.52 -5.94 11.25
CA ILE A 150 0.45 -7.05 11.16
C ILE A 150 0.41 -7.93 12.41
N GLY A 151 0.49 -7.33 13.58
CA GLY A 151 0.58 -8.07 14.85
C GLY A 151 -0.65 -8.93 15.13
N SER A 152 -1.84 -8.40 14.93
CA SER A 152 -3.10 -9.13 15.15
C SER A 152 -3.26 -10.28 14.16
N ILE A 153 -3.05 -10.02 12.87
CA ILE A 153 -3.19 -11.03 11.82
C ILE A 153 -2.13 -12.12 11.97
N ALA A 154 -0.89 -11.74 12.27
CA ALA A 154 0.18 -12.72 12.52
C ALA A 154 -0.15 -13.62 13.72
N ASN A 155 -0.68 -13.06 14.80
CA ASN A 155 -1.11 -13.85 15.96
C ASN A 155 -2.25 -14.82 15.63
N GLU A 156 -3.21 -14.43 14.79
CA GLU A 156 -4.27 -15.34 14.34
C GLU A 156 -3.72 -16.49 13.49
N ILE A 157 -2.79 -16.22 12.58
CA ILE A 157 -2.27 -17.19 11.62
C ILE A 157 -1.20 -18.11 12.25
N PHE A 158 -0.29 -17.56 13.05
CA PHE A 158 0.87 -18.27 13.58
C PHE A 158 0.69 -18.67 15.04
N GLY A 159 -0.15 -17.96 15.80
CA GLY A 159 -0.46 -18.27 17.19
C GLY A 159 -1.34 -19.51 17.30
N GLY A 160 -0.79 -20.67 16.99
CA GLY A 160 -1.49 -21.93 17.25
C GLY A 160 -1.72 -22.13 18.75
N LYS A 161 -2.98 -22.51 19.10
CA LYS A 161 -3.30 -23.04 20.43
C LYS A 161 -2.56 -24.34 20.70
#